data_27dc17b621bc96dc155833760d56b010
#
_entry.id   27dc17b621bc96dc155833760d56b010
#
_cell.length_a   1.000
_cell.length_b   1.000
_cell.length_c   1.000
_cell.angle_alpha   90.00
_cell.angle_beta   90.00
_cell.angle_gamma   90.00
#
_symmetry.space_group_name_H-M   'P 1'
#
loop_
_entity.id
_entity.type
_entity.pdbx_description
1 polymer ?
#
loop_
_entity_poly.entity_id
_entity_poly.type
_entity_poly.pdbx_seq_one_letter_code
_entity_poly.pdbx_strand_id
1 'polypeptide(L)'
;MPAAMSASNDSLEPRKPQSEEGFSPFATDRAEGPSIDPADVARFSAQAAEWWDPKGPFAPLHRFNPARLKFIRDRVAEHFGRDVRTRAPFAGLSLIDIGCGGGLIAEPMRRMGFEVTALDASSENIGTARAHAEQVGLDITYRAATVEQMVEANAGPFDVVLTMEVIEHVADPEAFVRACSKLIKPGGLMIVATLNRTL
;
A
#
# COMPACT_ATOMS: atom_id res chain seq x y z
N MET A 1 -69.27 -9.86 -46.68
CA MET A 1 -69.01 -8.71 -45.86
C MET A 1 -68.26 -9.18 -44.63
N PRO A 2 -66.91 -9.13 -44.56
CA PRO A 2 -66.20 -9.35 -43.29
C PRO A 2 -65.82 -8.00 -42.67
N ALA A 3 -65.97 -7.91 -41.35
CA ALA A 3 -65.67 -6.79 -40.49
C ALA A 3 -64.20 -6.53 -40.37
N ALA A 4 -63.77 -5.28 -40.40
CA ALA A 4 -62.38 -4.83 -40.14
C ALA A 4 -62.03 -4.91 -38.63
N MET A 5 -60.99 -5.61 -38.30
CA MET A 5 -60.34 -5.53 -36.97
C MET A 5 -59.34 -4.39 -36.92
N SER A 6 -59.60 -3.43 -36.07
CA SER A 6 -58.72 -2.32 -35.73
C SER A 6 -57.55 -2.85 -34.90
N ALA A 7 -56.33 -2.72 -35.40
CA ALA A 7 -55.11 -2.99 -34.66
C ALA A 7 -54.67 -1.73 -33.90
N SER A 8 -54.72 -1.78 -32.60
CA SER A 8 -54.16 -0.76 -31.73
C SER A 8 -52.62 -0.82 -31.76
N ASN A 9 -52.01 0.26 -32.21
CA ASN A 9 -50.55 0.42 -32.22
C ASN A 9 -50.10 0.91 -30.86
N ASP A 10 -49.63 -0.02 -30.03
CA ASP A 10 -49.07 0.29 -28.73
C ASP A 10 -47.60 0.67 -28.90
N SER A 11 -47.35 1.97 -28.90
CA SER A 11 -46.02 2.55 -29.06
C SER A 11 -45.24 2.36 -27.76
N LEU A 12 -44.34 1.37 -27.69
CA LEU A 12 -43.36 1.22 -26.63
C LEU A 12 -42.32 2.35 -26.70
N GLU A 13 -42.52 3.37 -25.87
CA GLU A 13 -41.46 4.36 -25.64
C GLU A 13 -40.24 3.69 -24.98
N PRO A 14 -39.00 4.00 -25.44
CA PRO A 14 -37.80 3.48 -24.80
C PRO A 14 -37.65 4.10 -23.40
N ARG A 15 -37.58 3.25 -22.35
CA ARG A 15 -37.24 3.66 -21.00
C ARG A 15 -35.87 4.34 -21.02
N LYS A 16 -35.84 5.60 -20.57
CA LYS A 16 -34.57 6.28 -20.23
C LYS A 16 -33.80 5.44 -19.22
N PRO A 17 -32.47 5.29 -19.39
CA PRO A 17 -31.64 4.66 -18.36
C PRO A 17 -31.74 5.48 -17.05
N GLN A 18 -32.10 4.83 -15.97
CA GLN A 18 -31.98 5.42 -14.63
C GLN A 18 -30.52 5.77 -14.43
N SER A 19 -30.25 7.04 -14.10
CA SER A 19 -28.94 7.49 -13.67
C SER A 19 -28.48 6.59 -12.52
N GLU A 20 -27.37 5.84 -12.74
CA GLU A 20 -26.63 5.21 -11.67
C GLU A 20 -26.20 6.31 -10.71
N GLU A 21 -26.92 6.48 -9.61
CA GLU A 21 -26.41 7.25 -8.48
C GLU A 21 -25.14 6.54 -8.04
N GLY A 22 -24.00 7.22 -8.28
CA GLY A 22 -22.69 6.67 -8.06
C GLY A 22 -22.56 6.17 -6.62
N PHE A 23 -22.45 4.88 -6.45
CA PHE A 23 -21.99 4.27 -5.21
C PHE A 23 -20.56 4.77 -4.95
N SER A 24 -20.44 5.77 -4.09
CA SER A 24 -19.14 6.17 -3.52
C SER A 24 -18.92 5.37 -2.23
N PRO A 25 -18.11 4.31 -2.25
CA PRO A 25 -17.87 3.50 -1.07
C PRO A 25 -17.10 4.26 0.05
N PHE A 26 -16.73 5.51 -0.20
CA PHE A 26 -15.85 6.31 0.66
C PHE A 26 -16.48 7.63 1.15
N ALA A 27 -17.79 7.77 1.07
CA ALA A 27 -18.48 8.96 1.58
C ALA A 27 -18.87 8.78 3.04
N THR A 28 -17.92 8.90 3.98
CA THR A 28 -18.20 9.18 5.38
C THR A 28 -17.28 10.31 5.85
N ASP A 29 -17.92 11.40 6.26
CA ASP A 29 -17.30 12.58 6.88
C ASP A 29 -16.92 12.25 8.34
N ARG A 30 -15.99 11.31 8.53
CA ARG A 30 -15.37 11.03 9.82
C ARG A 30 -14.16 11.93 9.96
N ALA A 31 -14.06 12.61 11.10
CA ALA A 31 -12.89 13.42 11.47
C ALA A 31 -11.61 12.58 11.24
N GLU A 32 -10.72 13.08 10.39
CA GLU A 32 -9.46 12.42 10.04
C GLU A 32 -8.50 12.52 11.22
N GLY A 33 -8.62 11.57 12.19
CA GLY A 33 -7.58 11.32 13.19
C GLY A 33 -6.52 10.36 12.63
N PRO A 34 -5.35 10.26 13.30
CA PRO A 34 -4.35 9.28 12.87
C PRO A 34 -4.91 7.86 12.94
N SER A 35 -4.70 7.06 11.89
CA SER A 35 -5.20 5.68 11.80
C SER A 35 -4.41 4.69 12.66
N ILE A 36 -3.28 5.12 13.25
CA ILE A 36 -2.38 4.26 14.04
C ILE A 36 -2.97 3.87 15.40
N ASP A 37 -2.60 2.67 15.89
CA ASP A 37 -2.80 2.27 17.28
C ASP A 37 -1.50 2.55 18.08
N PRO A 38 -1.52 3.48 19.06
CA PRO A 38 -0.32 3.82 19.84
C PRO A 38 0.25 2.65 20.65
N ALA A 39 -0.58 1.69 21.08
CA ALA A 39 -0.12 0.53 21.83
C ALA A 39 0.68 -0.44 20.93
N ASP A 40 0.26 -0.63 19.70
CA ASP A 40 0.99 -1.43 18.72
C ASP A 40 2.30 -0.74 18.31
N VAL A 41 2.29 0.58 18.10
CA VAL A 41 3.52 1.35 17.84
C VAL A 41 4.53 1.16 18.98
N ALA A 42 4.10 1.31 20.25
CA ALA A 42 4.99 1.12 21.42
C ALA A 42 5.54 -0.31 21.50
N ARG A 43 4.73 -1.31 21.18
CA ARG A 43 5.16 -2.72 21.16
C ARG A 43 6.26 -2.99 20.13
N PHE A 44 6.12 -2.49 18.91
CA PHE A 44 7.12 -2.64 17.84
C PHE A 44 8.38 -1.81 18.13
N SER A 45 8.23 -0.60 18.69
CA SER A 45 9.37 0.22 19.13
C SER A 45 10.24 -0.49 20.14
N ALA A 46 9.65 -1.21 21.11
CA ALA A 46 10.40 -1.95 22.13
C ALA A 46 11.27 -3.08 21.54
N GLN A 47 10.97 -3.55 20.34
CA GLN A 47 11.69 -4.62 19.65
C GLN A 47 12.56 -4.12 18.48
N ALA A 48 12.69 -2.81 18.31
CA ALA A 48 13.32 -2.22 17.13
C ALA A 48 14.74 -2.72 16.85
N ALA A 49 15.55 -2.97 17.87
CA ALA A 49 16.91 -3.49 17.71
C ALA A 49 16.99 -4.90 17.13
N GLU A 50 15.88 -5.65 17.16
CA GLU A 50 15.83 -7.06 16.79
C GLU A 50 15.35 -7.31 15.35
N TRP A 51 15.04 -6.24 14.60
CA TRP A 51 14.50 -6.36 13.22
C TRP A 51 15.35 -7.22 12.29
N TRP A 52 16.68 -7.18 12.45
CA TRP A 52 17.62 -7.89 11.58
C TRP A 52 18.14 -9.20 12.17
N ASP A 53 17.66 -9.61 13.35
CA ASP A 53 17.93 -10.95 13.88
C ASP A 53 16.98 -11.99 13.24
N PRO A 54 17.48 -12.90 12.35
CA PRO A 54 16.63 -13.91 11.72
C PRO A 54 16.13 -14.99 12.67
N LYS A 55 16.58 -14.98 13.93
CA LYS A 55 16.14 -15.89 15.00
C LYS A 55 15.33 -15.18 16.08
N GLY A 56 15.24 -13.86 16.01
CA GLY A 56 14.50 -13.00 16.94
C GLY A 56 12.97 -13.02 16.72
N PRO A 57 12.27 -12.05 17.32
CA PRO A 57 10.81 -11.94 17.24
C PRO A 57 10.29 -11.83 15.81
N PHE A 58 11.08 -11.26 14.90
CA PHE A 58 10.74 -11.08 13.50
C PHE A 58 11.14 -12.24 12.58
N ALA A 59 11.60 -13.38 13.13
CA ALA A 59 11.94 -14.58 12.36
C ALA A 59 10.84 -15.06 11.39
N PRO A 60 9.53 -14.97 11.70
CA PRO A 60 8.49 -15.28 10.74
C PRO A 60 8.54 -14.37 9.49
N LEU A 61 8.77 -13.06 9.68
CA LEU A 61 8.86 -12.10 8.57
C LEU A 61 10.04 -12.43 7.66
N HIS A 62 11.20 -12.75 8.23
CA HIS A 62 12.37 -13.18 7.46
C HIS A 62 12.07 -14.42 6.61
N ARG A 63 11.34 -15.40 7.15
CA ARG A 63 10.97 -16.64 6.43
C ARG A 63 10.00 -16.38 5.28
N PHE A 64 9.04 -15.47 5.46
CA PHE A 64 8.07 -15.14 4.41
C PHE A 64 8.61 -14.16 3.37
N ASN A 65 9.65 -13.42 3.69
CA ASN A 65 10.16 -12.34 2.85
C ASN A 65 10.49 -12.76 1.41
N PRO A 66 11.14 -13.91 1.14
CA PRO A 66 11.41 -14.33 -0.24
C PRO A 66 10.14 -14.45 -1.10
N ALA A 67 9.04 -14.96 -0.53
CA ALA A 67 7.77 -15.08 -1.23
C ALA A 67 7.12 -13.71 -1.49
N ARG A 68 7.15 -12.81 -0.49
CA ARG A 68 6.65 -11.44 -0.62
C ARG A 68 7.41 -10.67 -1.69
N LEU A 69 8.74 -10.68 -1.62
CA LEU A 69 9.61 -9.99 -2.58
C LEU A 69 9.40 -10.49 -4.01
N LYS A 70 9.24 -11.81 -4.18
CA LYS A 70 8.90 -12.41 -5.46
C LYS A 70 7.55 -11.90 -5.97
N PHE A 71 6.53 -11.91 -5.12
CA PHE A 71 5.19 -11.43 -5.47
C PHE A 71 5.21 -9.95 -5.89
N ILE A 72 5.80 -9.08 -5.05
CA ILE A 72 5.92 -7.64 -5.34
C ILE A 72 6.63 -7.43 -6.67
N ARG A 73 7.81 -8.04 -6.85
CA ARG A 73 8.59 -7.95 -8.07
C ARG A 73 7.78 -8.32 -9.31
N ASP A 74 7.11 -9.47 -9.25
CA ASP A 74 6.39 -10.02 -10.41
C ASP A 74 5.16 -9.16 -10.75
N ARG A 75 4.41 -8.68 -9.74
CA ARG A 75 3.25 -7.80 -9.95
C ARG A 75 3.64 -6.42 -10.48
N VAL A 76 4.70 -5.83 -9.93
CA VAL A 76 5.20 -4.53 -10.42
C VAL A 76 5.75 -4.66 -11.85
N ALA A 77 6.49 -5.74 -12.13
CA ALA A 77 7.03 -5.97 -13.46
C ALA A 77 5.93 -6.13 -14.52
N GLU A 78 4.89 -6.90 -14.19
CA GLU A 78 3.72 -7.07 -15.06
C GLU A 78 3.01 -5.74 -15.30
N HIS A 79 2.74 -4.98 -14.24
CA HIS A 79 1.99 -3.72 -14.30
C HIS A 79 2.71 -2.64 -15.11
N PHE A 80 4.03 -2.49 -14.93
CA PHE A 80 4.84 -1.46 -15.59
C PHE A 80 5.60 -1.96 -16.83
N GLY A 81 5.38 -3.20 -17.28
CA GLY A 81 6.04 -3.77 -18.45
C GLY A 81 7.56 -3.88 -18.30
N ARG A 82 8.06 -4.30 -17.12
CA ARG A 82 9.49 -4.34 -16.80
C ARG A 82 10.09 -5.74 -16.94
N ASP A 83 11.32 -5.84 -17.45
CA ASP A 83 12.05 -7.11 -17.52
C ASP A 83 12.83 -7.37 -16.23
N VAL A 84 12.36 -8.31 -15.43
CA VAL A 84 12.97 -8.69 -14.13
C VAL A 84 14.37 -9.32 -14.24
N ARG A 85 14.83 -9.66 -15.46
CA ARG A 85 16.17 -10.22 -15.69
C ARG A 85 17.26 -9.15 -15.71
N THR A 86 16.90 -7.89 -15.78
CA THR A 86 17.85 -6.78 -15.71
C THR A 86 18.35 -6.58 -14.29
N ARG A 87 19.52 -5.92 -14.14
CA ARG A 87 20.13 -5.66 -12.83
C ARG A 87 19.29 -4.70 -11.95
N ALA A 88 18.61 -3.75 -12.57
CA ALA A 88 17.79 -2.74 -11.90
C ALA A 88 16.44 -2.60 -12.64
N PRO A 89 15.54 -3.61 -12.53
CA PRO A 89 14.31 -3.66 -13.33
C PRO A 89 13.37 -2.50 -13.09
N PHE A 90 13.45 -1.87 -11.93
CA PHE A 90 12.54 -0.80 -11.52
C PHE A 90 13.20 0.58 -11.48
N ALA A 91 14.35 0.76 -12.16
CA ALA A 91 14.99 2.06 -12.28
C ALA A 91 14.03 3.12 -12.83
N GLY A 92 14.01 4.30 -12.17
CA GLY A 92 13.13 5.42 -12.50
C GLY A 92 11.69 5.28 -12.01
N LEU A 93 11.35 4.24 -11.22
CA LEU A 93 10.09 4.16 -10.49
C LEU A 93 10.29 4.57 -9.03
N SER A 94 9.38 5.40 -8.52
CA SER A 94 9.31 5.77 -7.11
C SER A 94 8.42 4.80 -6.33
N LEU A 95 8.86 4.43 -5.12
CA LEU A 95 8.13 3.54 -4.23
C LEU A 95 8.06 4.12 -2.83
N ILE A 96 6.90 4.00 -2.19
CA ILE A 96 6.75 4.24 -0.75
C ILE A 96 6.38 2.93 -0.05
N ASP A 97 7.14 2.61 1.03
CA ASP A 97 6.89 1.47 1.92
C ASP A 97 6.34 2.00 3.25
N ILE A 98 5.03 1.78 3.48
CA ILE A 98 4.27 2.31 4.62
C ILE A 98 4.23 1.26 5.73
N GLY A 99 4.75 1.62 6.92
CA GLY A 99 4.96 0.68 8.02
C GLY A 99 6.18 -0.22 7.76
N CYS A 100 7.29 0.39 7.35
CA CYS A 100 8.47 -0.32 6.87
C CYS A 100 9.22 -1.10 7.97
N GLY A 101 8.93 -0.85 9.26
CA GLY A 101 9.67 -1.42 10.38
C GLY A 101 11.17 -1.18 10.26
N GLY A 102 11.96 -2.23 10.39
CA GLY A 102 13.43 -2.19 10.21
C GLY A 102 13.92 -2.17 8.76
N GLY A 103 13.04 -2.06 7.76
CA GLY A 103 13.43 -1.93 6.35
C GLY A 103 13.55 -3.25 5.58
N LEU A 104 12.97 -4.34 6.08
CA LEU A 104 13.08 -5.68 5.47
C LEU A 104 12.52 -5.77 4.02
N ILE A 105 11.61 -4.87 3.64
CA ILE A 105 11.08 -4.75 2.26
C ILE A 105 11.77 -3.58 1.55
N ALA A 106 11.91 -2.42 2.19
CA ALA A 106 12.47 -1.22 1.60
C ALA A 106 13.87 -1.45 0.98
N GLU A 107 14.77 -2.17 1.68
CA GLU A 107 16.11 -2.43 1.17
C GLU A 107 16.15 -3.31 -0.09
N PRO A 108 15.47 -4.48 -0.16
CA PRO A 108 15.37 -5.25 -1.39
C PRO A 108 14.75 -4.46 -2.55
N MET A 109 13.74 -3.61 -2.29
CA MET A 109 13.15 -2.76 -3.33
C MET A 109 14.21 -1.77 -3.87
N ARG A 110 14.99 -1.13 -2.99
CA ARG A 110 16.09 -0.26 -3.40
C ARG A 110 17.14 -0.99 -4.24
N ARG A 111 17.49 -2.23 -3.87
CA ARG A 111 18.42 -3.07 -4.65
C ARG A 111 17.88 -3.43 -6.04
N MET A 112 16.55 -3.51 -6.21
CA MET A 112 15.88 -3.70 -7.50
C MET A 112 15.75 -2.43 -8.33
N GLY A 113 16.26 -1.28 -7.83
CA GLY A 113 16.39 -0.04 -8.61
C GLY A 113 15.34 1.03 -8.33
N PHE A 114 14.38 0.81 -7.42
CA PHE A 114 13.43 1.85 -7.03
C PHE A 114 14.09 3.04 -6.33
N GLU A 115 13.50 4.23 -6.51
CA GLU A 115 13.67 5.36 -5.61
C GLU A 115 12.75 5.14 -4.42
N VAL A 116 13.32 4.77 -3.25
CA VAL A 116 12.54 4.31 -2.10
C VAL A 116 12.42 5.39 -1.05
N THR A 117 11.17 5.70 -0.70
CA THR A 117 10.80 6.35 0.56
C THR A 117 10.17 5.30 1.46
N ALA A 118 10.56 5.27 2.74
CA ALA A 118 10.02 4.30 3.70
C ALA A 118 9.64 5.02 4.98
N LEU A 119 8.47 4.72 5.52
CA LEU A 119 7.98 5.35 6.73
C LEU A 119 7.47 4.33 7.75
N ASP A 120 7.64 4.69 8.99
CA ASP A 120 7.09 3.97 10.14
C ASP A 120 6.71 4.99 11.22
N ALA A 121 5.66 4.71 11.99
CA ALA A 121 5.24 5.59 13.08
C ALA A 121 6.25 5.57 14.26
N SER A 122 7.05 4.49 14.38
CA SER A 122 8.10 4.36 15.39
C SER A 122 9.42 4.97 14.93
N SER A 123 9.91 5.96 15.68
CA SER A 123 11.23 6.55 15.47
C SER A 123 12.37 5.53 15.70
N GLU A 124 12.17 4.59 16.60
CA GLU A 124 13.11 3.52 16.93
C GLU A 124 13.29 2.56 15.76
N ASN A 125 12.18 2.14 15.13
CA ASN A 125 12.19 1.32 13.91
C ASN A 125 12.94 2.05 12.79
N ILE A 126 12.64 3.32 12.56
CA ILE A 126 13.33 4.15 11.57
C ILE A 126 14.82 4.31 11.89
N GLY A 127 15.18 4.45 13.17
CA GLY A 127 16.59 4.48 13.61
C GLY A 127 17.33 3.20 13.21
N THR A 128 16.74 2.04 13.47
CA THR A 128 17.30 0.72 13.11
C THR A 128 17.38 0.55 11.59
N ALA A 129 16.32 0.88 10.85
CA ALA A 129 16.29 0.78 9.39
C ALA A 129 17.37 1.65 8.74
N ARG A 130 17.51 2.89 9.20
CA ARG A 130 18.53 3.82 8.70
C ARG A 130 19.94 3.33 8.97
N ALA A 131 20.22 2.89 10.20
CA ALA A 131 21.55 2.38 10.57
C ALA A 131 21.95 1.15 9.73
N HIS A 132 21.01 0.23 9.47
CA HIS A 132 21.29 -0.94 8.64
C HIS A 132 21.49 -0.55 7.16
N ALA A 133 20.67 0.32 6.62
CA ALA A 133 20.82 0.80 5.24
C ALA A 133 22.17 1.51 5.02
N GLU A 134 22.61 2.35 5.97
CA GLU A 134 23.93 2.99 5.95
C GLU A 134 25.06 1.95 5.98
N GLN A 135 24.98 0.94 6.85
CA GLN A 135 25.96 -0.13 6.95
C GLN A 135 26.13 -0.90 5.64
N VAL A 136 25.04 -1.11 4.88
CA VAL A 136 25.06 -1.86 3.62
C VAL A 136 25.13 -0.95 2.37
N GLY A 137 25.27 0.36 2.54
CA GLY A 137 25.49 1.34 1.47
C GLY A 137 24.24 1.56 0.60
N LEU A 138 23.05 1.56 1.18
CA LEU A 138 21.81 1.82 0.47
C LEU A 138 21.28 3.23 0.77
N ASP A 139 20.95 3.96 -0.29
CA ASP A 139 20.34 5.28 -0.22
C ASP A 139 18.79 5.14 -0.22
N ILE A 140 18.18 5.24 0.96
CA ILE A 140 16.74 5.15 1.19
C ILE A 140 16.29 6.33 2.04
N THR A 141 15.20 6.99 1.64
CA THR A 141 14.62 8.08 2.41
C THR A 141 13.72 7.52 3.51
N TYR A 142 14.24 7.38 4.74
CA TYR A 142 13.47 6.94 5.89
C TYR A 142 12.84 8.11 6.65
N ARG A 143 11.56 7.98 7.07
CA ARG A 143 10.81 9.01 7.82
C ARG A 143 10.03 8.39 8.98
N ALA A 144 10.22 8.93 10.20
CA ALA A 144 9.35 8.64 11.34
C ALA A 144 8.07 9.49 11.17
N ALA A 145 7.05 8.90 10.57
CA ALA A 145 5.81 9.59 10.23
C ALA A 145 4.67 8.60 10.00
N THR A 146 3.43 9.08 10.13
CA THR A 146 2.23 8.35 9.69
C THR A 146 1.93 8.65 8.22
N VAL A 147 1.07 7.82 7.61
CA VAL A 147 0.63 8.05 6.23
C VAL A 147 -0.13 9.36 6.07
N GLU A 148 -0.91 9.77 7.09
CA GLU A 148 -1.66 11.02 7.09
C GLU A 148 -0.71 12.22 7.04
N GLN A 149 0.35 12.21 7.85
CA GLN A 149 1.38 13.27 7.85
C GLN A 149 2.08 13.38 6.48
N MET A 150 2.28 12.24 5.77
CA MET A 150 2.83 12.28 4.41
C MET A 150 1.85 12.90 3.41
N VAL A 151 0.54 12.62 3.56
CA VAL A 151 -0.51 13.25 2.73
C VAL A 151 -0.57 14.75 2.98
N GLU A 152 -0.59 15.18 4.25
CA GLU A 152 -0.60 16.61 4.64
C GLU A 152 0.63 17.36 4.11
N ALA A 153 1.80 16.71 4.14
CA ALA A 153 3.04 17.26 3.61
C ALA A 153 3.12 17.25 2.06
N ASN A 154 2.09 16.77 1.35
CA ASN A 154 2.10 16.58 -0.10
C ASN A 154 3.34 15.79 -0.59
N ALA A 155 3.76 14.79 0.16
CA ALA A 155 5.00 14.05 -0.05
C ALA A 155 4.89 12.93 -1.10
N GLY A 156 4.07 13.08 -2.10
CA GLY A 156 3.86 12.14 -3.21
C GLY A 156 3.60 12.88 -4.52
N PRO A 157 3.00 12.22 -5.52
CA PRO A 157 2.62 10.80 -5.52
C PRO A 157 3.72 9.85 -5.96
N PHE A 158 3.55 8.53 -5.66
CA PHE A 158 4.49 7.45 -5.97
C PHE A 158 3.95 6.52 -7.05
N ASP A 159 4.85 5.86 -7.81
CA ASP A 159 4.46 4.83 -8.78
C ASP A 159 3.96 3.56 -8.08
N VAL A 160 4.57 3.20 -6.95
CA VAL A 160 4.21 2.03 -6.15
C VAL A 160 4.03 2.41 -4.69
N VAL A 161 2.92 1.95 -4.10
CA VAL A 161 2.63 2.05 -2.66
C VAL A 161 2.58 0.64 -2.09
N LEU A 162 3.41 0.38 -1.09
CA LEU A 162 3.41 -0.89 -0.34
C LEU A 162 2.92 -0.64 1.08
N THR A 163 2.16 -1.59 1.61
CA THR A 163 1.85 -1.71 3.03
C THR A 163 1.71 -3.20 3.37
N MET A 164 2.73 -3.71 4.09
CA MET A 164 2.94 -5.14 4.28
C MET A 164 2.85 -5.47 5.77
N GLU A 165 1.80 -6.20 6.19
CA GLU A 165 1.54 -6.57 7.59
C GLU A 165 1.36 -5.31 8.49
N VAL A 166 0.55 -4.36 8.04
CA VAL A 166 0.28 -3.10 8.76
C VAL A 166 -1.20 -2.94 9.05
N ILE A 167 -2.06 -3.27 8.09
CA ILE A 167 -3.50 -2.97 8.16
C ILE A 167 -4.20 -3.64 9.36
N GLU A 168 -3.68 -4.76 9.87
CA GLU A 168 -4.16 -5.43 11.08
C GLU A 168 -3.82 -4.70 12.39
N HIS A 169 -2.90 -3.72 12.32
CA HIS A 169 -2.39 -2.94 13.46
C HIS A 169 -2.88 -1.50 13.47
N VAL A 170 -3.77 -1.12 12.54
CA VAL A 170 -4.34 0.22 12.51
C VAL A 170 -5.70 0.25 13.20
N ALA A 171 -6.01 1.36 13.84
CA ALA A 171 -7.29 1.57 14.52
C ALA A 171 -8.47 1.74 13.54
N ASP A 172 -8.21 2.36 12.39
CA ASP A 172 -9.20 2.56 11.31
C ASP A 172 -8.60 2.13 9.95
N PRO A 173 -8.81 0.86 9.55
CA PRO A 173 -8.31 0.34 8.27
C PRO A 173 -8.83 1.08 7.04
N GLU A 174 -10.07 1.58 7.08
CA GLU A 174 -10.66 2.30 5.96
C GLU A 174 -10.00 3.66 5.77
N ALA A 175 -9.84 4.43 6.85
CA ALA A 175 -9.13 5.71 6.82
C ALA A 175 -7.67 5.54 6.37
N PHE A 176 -7.00 4.49 6.86
CA PHE A 176 -5.64 4.14 6.47
C PHE A 176 -5.50 3.86 4.98
N VAL A 177 -6.33 2.98 4.40
CA VAL A 177 -6.29 2.67 2.96
C VAL A 177 -6.62 3.90 2.12
N ARG A 178 -7.55 4.73 2.57
CA ARG A 178 -7.89 6.01 1.93
C ARG A 178 -6.70 6.97 1.92
N ALA A 179 -5.96 7.07 3.03
CA ALA A 179 -4.74 7.89 3.09
C ALA A 179 -3.65 7.33 2.14
N CYS A 180 -3.42 6.02 2.15
CA CYS A 180 -2.49 5.36 1.22
C CYS A 180 -2.84 5.65 -0.25
N SER A 181 -4.14 5.64 -0.61
CA SER A 181 -4.59 5.89 -1.98
C SER A 181 -4.32 7.32 -2.47
N LYS A 182 -4.20 8.29 -1.56
CA LYS A 182 -3.83 9.67 -1.90
C LYS A 182 -2.35 9.82 -2.30
N LEU A 183 -1.51 8.84 -1.95
CA LEU A 183 -0.07 8.85 -2.26
C LEU A 183 0.29 8.12 -3.57
N ILE A 184 -0.68 7.55 -4.28
CA ILE A 184 -0.42 6.81 -5.52
C ILE A 184 -0.65 7.70 -6.74
N LYS A 185 0.22 7.58 -7.75
CA LYS A 185 0.05 8.23 -9.05
C LYS A 185 -1.15 7.66 -9.81
N PRO A 186 -1.83 8.44 -10.67
CA PRO A 186 -2.73 7.85 -11.65
C PRO A 186 -2.00 6.78 -12.47
N GLY A 187 -2.59 5.57 -12.53
CA GLY A 187 -1.94 4.41 -13.16
C GLY A 187 -0.84 3.73 -12.33
N GLY A 188 -0.64 4.16 -11.07
CA GLY A 188 0.26 3.49 -10.13
C GLY A 188 -0.31 2.17 -9.59
N LEU A 189 0.48 1.48 -8.77
CA LEU A 189 0.13 0.18 -8.19
C LEU A 189 0.22 0.24 -6.66
N MET A 190 -0.85 -0.15 -5.96
CA MET A 190 -0.82 -0.38 -4.51
C MET A 190 -0.86 -1.87 -4.21
N ILE A 191 0.03 -2.34 -3.34
CA ILE A 191 0.07 -3.71 -2.84
C ILE A 191 -0.11 -3.68 -1.33
N VAL A 192 -1.13 -4.38 -0.86
CA VAL A 192 -1.45 -4.54 0.55
C VAL A 192 -1.35 -6.01 0.92
N ALA A 193 -0.66 -6.33 2.01
CA ALA A 193 -0.65 -7.67 2.57
C ALA A 193 -0.95 -7.61 4.06
N THR A 194 -1.69 -8.60 4.54
CA THR A 194 -2.02 -8.78 5.95
C THR A 194 -2.20 -10.26 6.26
N LEU A 195 -1.92 -10.63 7.50
CA LEU A 195 -2.23 -11.97 8.00
C LEU A 195 -3.74 -12.14 8.13
N ASN A 196 -4.26 -13.23 7.59
CA ASN A 196 -5.66 -13.57 7.74
C ASN A 196 -5.96 -13.92 9.22
N ARG A 197 -6.98 -13.31 9.80
CA ARG A 197 -7.56 -13.76 11.06
C ARG A 197 -8.39 -15.02 10.81
N THR A 198 -7.71 -16.16 10.67
CA THR A 198 -8.41 -17.45 10.74
C THR A 198 -8.72 -17.76 12.19
N LEU A 199 -10.02 -17.95 12.47
CA LEU A 199 -10.51 -18.49 13.75
C LEU A 199 -10.04 -19.93 13.92
#